data_f2492f99ae53bf3a08b1beb0e9f1860c
#
_entry.id   f2492f99ae53bf3a08b1beb0e9f1860c
#
_cell.length_a   1.000
_cell.length_b   1.000
_cell.length_c   1.000
_cell.angle_alpha   90.00
_cell.angle_beta   90.00
_cell.angle_gamma   90.00
#
_symmetry.space_group_name_H-M   'P 1'
#
loop_
_entity.id
_entity.type
_entity.pdbx_description
1 polymer ?
#
loop_
_entity_poly.entity_id
_entity_poly.type
_entity_poly.pdbx_seq_one_letter_code
_entity_poly.pdbx_strand_id
1 'polypeptide(L)'
;AAGADIRYVEQLDGASGHAVIQIDEAGQNNIIICGGANRRIEKSYIASVLENFEAGDLILLQNEISNIDFAMEEAKKRGLLVAFNPSPADEGVFCCNLSLVDYFILNEVEGKILAGIESEEPQKILSALKEKYKTASIVLTLGDKGAYFYDGKETFFHDIYKVKAVDTTAAGDTFCGYFIAGL
;
A
#
# COMPACT_ATOMS: atom_id res chain seq x y z
N ALA A 1 23.19 -2.17 4.53
CA ALA A 1 22.07 -3.05 4.15
C ALA A 1 21.26 -3.37 5.40
N ALA A 2 19.96 -3.18 5.37
CA ALA A 2 19.06 -3.40 6.52
C ALA A 2 18.77 -4.89 6.81
N GLY A 3 19.45 -5.81 6.12
CA GLY A 3 19.25 -7.26 6.29
C GLY A 3 18.09 -7.86 5.49
N ALA A 4 17.42 -7.06 4.66
CA ALA A 4 16.39 -7.57 3.75
C ALA A 4 17.01 -8.50 2.69
N ASP A 5 16.31 -9.59 2.39
CA ASP A 5 16.70 -10.48 1.30
C ASP A 5 16.31 -9.81 -0.04
N ILE A 6 17.30 -9.61 -0.88
CA ILE A 6 17.17 -8.93 -2.17
C ILE A 6 17.37 -9.88 -3.36
N ARG A 7 17.30 -11.21 -3.17
CA ARG A 7 17.58 -12.20 -4.22
C ARG A 7 16.66 -12.05 -5.45
N TYR A 8 15.49 -11.45 -5.27
CA TYR A 8 14.53 -11.17 -6.34
C TYR A 8 14.51 -9.70 -6.78
N VAL A 9 15.54 -8.92 -6.45
CA VAL A 9 15.70 -7.59 -7.03
C VAL A 9 16.51 -7.72 -8.30
N GLU A 10 15.88 -7.40 -9.43
CA GLU A 10 16.52 -7.46 -10.74
C GLU A 10 17.05 -6.08 -11.15
N GLN A 11 18.23 -6.06 -11.74
CA GLN A 11 18.80 -4.86 -12.32
C GLN A 11 18.45 -4.80 -13.80
N LEU A 12 17.72 -3.77 -14.22
CA LEU A 12 17.36 -3.50 -15.60
C LEU A 12 18.19 -2.33 -16.16
N ASP A 13 18.39 -2.34 -17.50
CA ASP A 13 19.03 -1.22 -18.19
C ASP A 13 18.17 0.06 -18.09
N GLY A 14 18.82 1.20 -17.86
CA GLY A 14 18.21 2.52 -17.81
C GLY A 14 18.01 3.04 -16.39
N ALA A 15 17.15 4.05 -16.24
CA ALA A 15 16.94 4.73 -14.97
C ALA A 15 16.07 3.90 -14.02
N SER A 16 16.46 3.84 -12.75
CA SER A 16 15.58 3.37 -11.67
C SER A 16 14.37 4.29 -11.49
N GLY A 17 13.31 3.79 -10.88
CA GLY A 17 12.23 4.63 -10.40
C GLY A 17 12.76 5.69 -9.44
N HIS A 18 12.29 6.94 -9.59
CA HIS A 18 12.67 8.04 -8.71
C HIS A 18 11.56 9.07 -8.60
N ALA A 19 11.58 9.81 -7.51
CA ALA A 19 10.67 10.92 -7.27
C ALA A 19 11.45 12.23 -7.11
N VAL A 20 10.91 13.32 -7.66
CA VAL A 20 11.37 14.68 -7.42
C VAL A 20 10.36 15.34 -6.49
N ILE A 21 10.81 15.67 -5.28
CA ILE A 21 9.97 16.29 -4.26
C ILE A 21 10.27 17.79 -4.25
N GLN A 22 9.27 18.60 -4.53
CA GLN A 22 9.31 20.05 -4.38
C GLN A 22 8.57 20.42 -3.09
N ILE A 23 9.23 21.23 -2.25
CA ILE A 23 8.63 21.72 -1.01
C ILE A 23 8.56 23.24 -1.14
N ASP A 24 7.37 23.81 -0.96
CA ASP A 24 7.17 25.26 -0.96
C ASP A 24 7.50 25.90 0.40
N GLU A 25 7.43 27.24 0.47
CA GLU A 25 7.71 28.00 1.69
C GLU A 25 6.70 27.72 2.82
N ALA A 26 5.52 27.20 2.50
CA ALA A 26 4.51 26.78 3.45
C ALA A 26 4.68 25.32 3.93
N GLY A 27 5.72 24.63 3.43
CA GLY A 27 6.00 23.23 3.76
C GLY A 27 5.10 22.22 3.02
N GLN A 28 4.36 22.67 2.00
CA GLN A 28 3.58 21.77 1.16
C GLN A 28 4.49 21.11 0.13
N ASN A 29 4.27 19.81 -0.10
CA ASN A 29 5.03 19.05 -1.08
C ASN A 29 4.24 18.81 -2.36
N ASN A 30 4.95 18.83 -3.47
CA ASN A 30 4.50 18.35 -4.77
C ASN A 30 5.50 17.29 -5.24
N ILE A 31 4.99 16.10 -5.56
CA ILE A 31 5.83 14.95 -5.89
C ILE A 31 5.62 14.57 -7.34
N ILE A 32 6.70 14.63 -8.12
CA ILE A 32 6.73 14.16 -9.52
C ILE A 32 7.41 12.80 -9.54
N ILE A 33 6.66 11.76 -9.94
CA ILE A 33 7.15 10.39 -9.98
C ILE A 33 7.56 10.01 -11.40
N CYS A 34 8.78 9.47 -11.54
CA CYS A 34 9.23 8.80 -12.75
C CYS A 34 9.40 7.30 -12.46
N GLY A 35 8.55 6.47 -13.04
CA GLY A 35 8.50 5.03 -12.70
C GLY A 35 9.74 4.23 -13.13
N GLY A 36 10.46 4.66 -14.20
CA GLY A 36 11.70 4.01 -14.63
C GLY A 36 11.58 2.48 -14.77
N ALA A 37 12.53 1.77 -14.19
CA ALA A 37 12.56 0.31 -14.18
C ALA A 37 11.32 -0.33 -13.50
N ASN A 38 10.71 0.34 -12.52
CA ASN A 38 9.53 -0.16 -11.81
C ASN A 38 8.32 -0.37 -12.75
N ARG A 39 8.23 0.40 -13.83
CA ARG A 39 7.16 0.26 -14.84
C ARG A 39 7.50 -0.72 -15.96
N ARG A 40 8.55 -1.52 -15.81
CA ARG A 40 9.00 -2.52 -16.80
C ARG A 40 9.05 -3.94 -16.23
N ILE A 41 8.45 -4.17 -15.08
CA ILE A 41 8.35 -5.52 -14.50
C ILE A 41 7.38 -6.34 -15.35
N GLU A 42 7.85 -7.48 -15.84
CA GLU A 42 7.09 -8.36 -16.72
C GLU A 42 6.28 -9.40 -15.92
N LYS A 43 5.14 -9.82 -16.49
CA LYS A 43 4.29 -10.87 -15.89
C LYS A 43 5.04 -12.19 -15.69
N SER A 44 5.90 -12.55 -16.64
CA SER A 44 6.76 -13.75 -16.57
C SER A 44 7.69 -13.71 -15.37
N TYR A 45 8.27 -12.54 -15.08
CA TYR A 45 9.13 -12.36 -13.92
C TYR A 45 8.34 -12.48 -12.61
N ILE A 46 7.19 -11.81 -12.51
CA ILE A 46 6.30 -11.92 -11.33
C ILE A 46 5.94 -13.39 -11.08
N ALA A 47 5.52 -14.13 -12.11
CA ALA A 47 5.16 -15.54 -11.99
C ALA A 47 6.33 -16.40 -11.47
N SER A 48 7.54 -16.20 -12.01
CA SER A 48 8.73 -16.94 -11.61
C SER A 48 9.16 -16.65 -10.18
N VAL A 49 9.02 -15.40 -9.72
CA VAL A 49 9.30 -15.02 -8.34
C VAL A 49 8.30 -15.71 -7.39
N LEU A 50 7.00 -15.64 -7.71
CA LEU A 50 5.96 -16.19 -6.87
C LEU A 50 5.97 -17.73 -6.77
N GLU A 51 6.68 -18.43 -7.67
CA GLU A 51 6.92 -19.87 -7.54
C GLU A 51 7.74 -20.27 -6.30
N ASN A 52 8.42 -19.32 -5.68
CA ASN A 52 9.26 -19.55 -4.51
C ASN A 52 8.54 -19.27 -3.18
N PHE A 53 7.23 -19.00 -3.23
CA PHE A 53 6.42 -18.68 -2.07
C PHE A 53 5.27 -19.69 -1.91
N GLU A 54 4.84 -19.90 -0.66
CA GLU A 54 3.87 -20.91 -0.29
C GLU A 54 2.54 -20.28 0.18
N ALA A 55 1.50 -21.11 0.25
CA ALA A 55 0.21 -20.67 0.78
C ALA A 55 0.35 -20.19 2.24
N GLY A 56 -0.19 -19.00 2.50
CA GLY A 56 -0.06 -18.32 3.78
C GLY A 56 1.05 -17.28 3.82
N ASP A 57 2.00 -17.28 2.86
CA ASP A 57 2.90 -16.15 2.68
C ASP A 57 2.13 -14.88 2.30
N LEU A 58 2.74 -13.72 2.54
CA LEU A 58 2.11 -12.43 2.26
C LEU A 58 2.90 -11.65 1.21
N ILE A 59 2.18 -11.14 0.21
CA ILE A 59 2.71 -10.15 -0.72
C ILE A 59 2.23 -8.75 -0.34
N LEU A 60 3.16 -7.81 -0.18
CA LEU A 60 2.85 -6.38 -0.02
C LEU A 60 3.04 -5.68 -1.36
N LEU A 61 2.01 -5.02 -1.84
CA LEU A 61 2.01 -4.28 -3.10
C LEU A 61 1.70 -2.80 -2.86
N GLN A 62 2.35 -1.94 -3.65
CA GLN A 62 2.04 -0.52 -3.79
C GLN A 62 1.75 -0.19 -5.25
N ASN A 63 1.13 0.97 -5.54
CA ASN A 63 0.78 1.36 -6.92
C ASN A 63 1.98 1.96 -7.68
N GLU A 64 3.16 1.39 -7.53
CA GLU A 64 4.39 1.92 -8.14
C GLU A 64 4.99 1.04 -9.23
N ILE A 65 4.61 -0.23 -9.29
CA ILE A 65 5.13 -1.19 -10.28
C ILE A 65 4.13 -1.45 -11.40
N SER A 66 4.60 -2.06 -12.50
CA SER A 66 3.71 -2.57 -13.56
C SER A 66 3.09 -3.92 -13.16
N ASN A 67 1.95 -4.26 -13.79
CA ASN A 67 1.28 -5.55 -13.66
C ASN A 67 0.87 -5.94 -12.23
N ILE A 68 0.44 -4.96 -11.41
CA ILE A 68 -0.06 -5.20 -10.04
C ILE A 68 -1.29 -6.11 -10.06
N ASP A 69 -2.20 -5.92 -11.00
CA ASP A 69 -3.37 -6.75 -11.24
C ASP A 69 -2.99 -8.22 -11.37
N PHE A 70 -2.03 -8.51 -12.24
CA PHE A 70 -1.50 -9.85 -12.45
C PHE A 70 -0.82 -10.40 -11.18
N ALA A 71 -0.06 -9.56 -10.46
CA ALA A 71 0.60 -9.98 -9.23
C ALA A 71 -0.41 -10.40 -8.15
N MET A 72 -1.52 -9.64 -7.98
CA MET A 72 -2.60 -9.99 -7.06
C MET A 72 -3.27 -11.31 -7.45
N GLU A 73 -3.62 -11.47 -8.74
CA GLU A 73 -4.25 -12.70 -9.23
C GLU A 73 -3.35 -13.93 -9.05
N GLU A 74 -2.08 -13.81 -9.39
CA GLU A 74 -1.14 -14.92 -9.32
C GLU A 74 -0.82 -15.29 -7.85
N ALA A 75 -0.72 -14.29 -6.97
CA ALA A 75 -0.60 -14.52 -5.53
C ALA A 75 -1.80 -15.29 -4.96
N LYS A 76 -3.02 -14.87 -5.30
CA LYS A 76 -4.24 -15.56 -4.83
C LYS A 76 -4.37 -16.99 -5.36
N LYS A 77 -3.99 -17.25 -6.61
CA LYS A 77 -3.95 -18.62 -7.18
C LYS A 77 -3.04 -19.55 -6.38
N ARG A 78 -1.97 -19.01 -5.78
CA ARG A 78 -1.00 -19.75 -4.97
C ARG A 78 -1.35 -19.77 -3.47
N GLY A 79 -2.45 -19.12 -3.08
CA GLY A 79 -2.90 -19.07 -1.68
C GLY A 79 -2.15 -18.05 -0.82
N LEU A 80 -1.47 -17.08 -1.42
CA LEU A 80 -0.84 -15.99 -0.69
C LEU A 80 -1.89 -15.00 -0.17
N LEU A 81 -1.55 -14.32 0.91
CA LEU A 81 -2.27 -13.15 1.41
C LEU A 81 -1.80 -11.91 0.65
N VAL A 82 -2.73 -11.04 0.29
CA VAL A 82 -2.45 -9.79 -0.45
C VAL A 82 -2.67 -8.62 0.48
N ALA A 83 -1.59 -7.91 0.83
CA ALA A 83 -1.63 -6.60 1.45
C ALA A 83 -1.43 -5.53 0.38
N PHE A 84 -2.26 -4.50 0.38
CA PHE A 84 -2.21 -3.45 -0.62
C PHE A 84 -2.24 -2.06 0.02
N ASN A 85 -1.17 -1.30 -0.24
CA ASN A 85 -1.10 0.12 0.01
C ASN A 85 -1.15 0.85 -1.35
N PRO A 86 -2.29 1.45 -1.75
CA PRO A 86 -2.49 2.01 -3.10
C PRO A 86 -1.76 3.33 -3.33
N SER A 87 -0.65 3.57 -2.67
CA SER A 87 0.13 4.79 -2.84
C SER A 87 1.03 4.72 -4.08
N PRO A 88 1.05 5.77 -4.93
CA PRO A 88 0.08 6.86 -5.01
C PRO A 88 -1.28 6.40 -5.54
N ALA A 89 -2.37 6.88 -4.92
CA ALA A 89 -3.71 6.54 -5.37
C ALA A 89 -4.08 7.37 -6.61
N ASP A 90 -4.14 6.70 -7.75
CA ASP A 90 -4.58 7.24 -9.02
C ASP A 90 -5.65 6.35 -9.67
N GLU A 91 -6.11 6.70 -10.86
CA GLU A 91 -7.12 5.92 -11.59
C GLU A 91 -6.66 4.48 -11.91
N GLY A 92 -5.36 4.23 -11.97
CA GLY A 92 -4.78 2.91 -12.24
C GLY A 92 -5.11 1.88 -11.15
N VAL A 93 -5.34 2.32 -9.91
CA VAL A 93 -5.73 1.45 -8.80
C VAL A 93 -7.04 0.70 -9.11
N PHE A 94 -7.98 1.35 -9.80
CA PHE A 94 -9.26 0.75 -10.15
C PHE A 94 -9.19 -0.25 -11.33
N CYS A 95 -8.05 -0.34 -12.00
CA CYS A 95 -7.81 -1.40 -12.98
C CYS A 95 -7.51 -2.75 -12.32
N CYS A 96 -7.16 -2.75 -11.03
CA CYS A 96 -6.91 -3.96 -10.26
C CYS A 96 -8.21 -4.57 -9.71
N ASN A 97 -8.26 -5.88 -9.59
CA ASN A 97 -9.34 -6.55 -8.87
C ASN A 97 -9.14 -6.44 -7.35
N LEU A 98 -9.62 -5.34 -6.78
CA LEU A 98 -9.45 -5.05 -5.35
C LEU A 98 -10.19 -6.02 -4.42
N SER A 99 -11.07 -6.91 -4.93
CA SER A 99 -11.69 -7.97 -4.13
C SER A 99 -10.71 -9.08 -3.73
N LEU A 100 -9.51 -9.11 -4.32
CA LEU A 100 -8.44 -10.06 -4.00
C LEU A 100 -7.59 -9.62 -2.82
N VAL A 101 -7.77 -8.39 -2.33
CA VAL A 101 -6.98 -7.82 -1.23
C VAL A 101 -7.49 -8.34 0.11
N ASP A 102 -6.58 -8.87 0.93
CA ASP A 102 -6.87 -9.32 2.29
C ASP A 102 -6.64 -8.19 3.32
N TYR A 103 -5.65 -7.32 3.08
CA TYR A 103 -5.32 -6.19 3.96
C TYR A 103 -5.16 -4.90 3.16
N PHE A 104 -6.02 -3.93 3.39
CA PHE A 104 -5.80 -2.56 2.93
C PHE A 104 -5.04 -1.76 3.98
N ILE A 105 -4.02 -1.02 3.56
CA ILE A 105 -3.29 -0.07 4.40
C ILE A 105 -3.38 1.29 3.71
N LEU A 106 -4.19 2.18 4.26
CA LEU A 106 -4.65 3.40 3.60
C LEU A 106 -4.41 4.61 4.50
N ASN A 107 -4.11 5.76 3.91
CA ASN A 107 -4.31 7.04 4.55
C ASN A 107 -5.72 7.61 4.25
N GLU A 108 -6.07 8.77 4.82
CA GLU A 108 -7.39 9.40 4.65
C GLU A 108 -7.69 9.72 3.18
N VAL A 109 -6.69 10.15 2.40
CA VAL A 109 -6.87 10.49 0.97
C VAL A 109 -7.14 9.23 0.15
N GLU A 110 -6.32 8.21 0.31
CA GLU A 110 -6.47 6.92 -0.36
C GLU A 110 -7.79 6.25 0.03
N GLY A 111 -8.13 6.32 1.33
CA GLY A 111 -9.40 5.81 1.85
C GLY A 111 -10.62 6.47 1.19
N LYS A 112 -10.62 7.78 1.02
CA LYS A 112 -11.69 8.50 0.30
C LYS A 112 -11.81 8.07 -1.15
N ILE A 113 -10.68 8.01 -1.85
CA ILE A 113 -10.61 7.57 -3.25
C ILE A 113 -11.17 6.15 -3.40
N LEU A 114 -10.70 5.22 -2.59
CA LEU A 114 -11.13 3.82 -2.67
C LEU A 114 -12.60 3.64 -2.23
N ALA A 115 -13.05 4.39 -1.22
CA ALA A 115 -14.44 4.38 -0.79
C ALA A 115 -15.39 5.03 -1.81
N GLY A 116 -14.89 5.97 -2.61
CA GLY A 116 -15.69 6.76 -3.55
C GLY A 116 -16.57 7.80 -2.84
N ILE A 117 -16.05 8.42 -1.76
CA ILE A 117 -16.77 9.44 -0.98
C ILE A 117 -15.92 10.68 -0.76
N GLU A 118 -16.60 11.82 -0.56
CA GLU A 118 -15.95 13.13 -0.31
C GLU A 118 -15.90 13.54 1.17
N SER A 119 -16.18 12.61 2.09
CA SER A 119 -16.19 12.92 3.53
C SER A 119 -14.80 13.04 4.11
N GLU A 120 -14.59 14.05 4.98
CA GLU A 120 -13.38 14.21 5.79
C GLU A 120 -13.48 13.50 7.16
N GLU A 121 -14.61 12.88 7.47
CA GLU A 121 -14.80 12.16 8.73
C GLU A 121 -14.25 10.73 8.64
N PRO A 122 -13.20 10.37 9.41
CA PRO A 122 -12.55 9.06 9.28
C PRO A 122 -13.49 7.87 9.49
N GLN A 123 -14.46 7.99 10.40
CA GLN A 123 -15.43 6.92 10.64
C GLN A 123 -16.35 6.68 9.43
N LYS A 124 -16.71 7.75 8.68
CA LYS A 124 -17.50 7.60 7.44
C LYS A 124 -16.68 6.95 6.34
N ILE A 125 -15.40 7.34 6.22
CA ILE A 125 -14.48 6.72 5.27
C ILE A 125 -14.35 5.23 5.58
N LEU A 126 -14.04 4.88 6.82
CA LEU A 126 -13.90 3.49 7.24
C LEU A 126 -15.20 2.70 7.03
N SER A 127 -16.36 3.28 7.35
CA SER A 127 -17.65 2.61 7.16
C SER A 127 -17.93 2.29 5.69
N ALA A 128 -17.65 3.23 4.78
CA ALA A 128 -17.81 3.02 3.34
C ALA A 128 -16.83 1.97 2.79
N LEU A 129 -15.58 1.97 3.27
CA LEU A 129 -14.59 0.94 2.92
C LEU A 129 -15.03 -0.45 3.38
N LYS A 130 -15.53 -0.59 4.62
CA LYS A 130 -16.04 -1.87 5.17
C LYS A 130 -17.23 -2.41 4.37
N GLU A 131 -18.12 -1.53 3.92
CA GLU A 131 -19.24 -1.92 3.09
C GLU A 131 -18.81 -2.40 1.71
N LYS A 132 -17.81 -1.73 1.13
CA LYS A 132 -17.29 -2.03 -0.21
C LYS A 132 -16.38 -3.27 -0.24
N TYR A 133 -15.51 -3.42 0.77
CA TYR A 133 -14.50 -4.48 0.85
C TYR A 133 -14.75 -5.41 2.06
N LYS A 134 -15.87 -6.10 2.04
CA LYS A 134 -16.43 -6.87 3.19
C LYS A 134 -15.52 -7.97 3.73
N THR A 135 -14.62 -8.50 2.91
CA THR A 135 -13.75 -9.63 3.27
C THR A 135 -12.34 -9.21 3.68
N ALA A 136 -12.02 -7.93 3.49
CA ALA A 136 -10.70 -7.41 3.78
C ALA A 136 -10.61 -6.83 5.20
N SER A 137 -9.45 -6.96 5.80
CA SER A 137 -9.04 -6.13 6.94
C SER A 137 -8.58 -4.77 6.44
N ILE A 138 -8.85 -3.72 7.21
CA ILE A 138 -8.59 -2.34 6.78
C ILE A 138 -7.84 -1.60 7.88
N VAL A 139 -6.68 -1.06 7.53
CA VAL A 139 -5.97 -0.06 8.31
C VAL A 139 -6.21 1.29 7.66
N LEU A 140 -6.69 2.26 8.44
CA LEU A 140 -6.86 3.65 8.02
C LEU A 140 -6.01 4.54 8.94
N THR A 141 -4.89 5.03 8.43
CA THR A 141 -4.00 5.95 9.14
C THR A 141 -4.51 7.39 9.03
N LEU A 142 -4.41 8.14 10.12
CA LEU A 142 -4.96 9.49 10.28
C LEU A 142 -3.87 10.52 10.60
N GLY A 143 -2.65 10.29 10.13
CA GLY A 143 -1.51 11.15 10.43
C GLY A 143 -1.25 11.27 11.93
N ASP A 144 -1.32 12.49 12.46
CA ASP A 144 -1.07 12.80 13.86
C ASP A 144 -2.25 12.49 14.80
N LYS A 145 -3.33 11.89 14.29
CA LYS A 145 -4.54 11.52 15.03
C LYS A 145 -4.62 10.03 15.37
N GLY A 146 -3.64 9.22 14.92
CA GLY A 146 -3.63 7.79 15.16
C GLY A 146 -4.05 6.94 13.97
N ALA A 147 -4.67 5.78 14.22
CA ALA A 147 -5.11 4.87 13.16
C ALA A 147 -6.32 4.04 13.61
N TYR A 148 -7.17 3.71 12.66
CA TYR A 148 -8.17 2.66 12.81
C TYR A 148 -7.65 1.35 12.22
N PHE A 149 -8.01 0.25 12.86
CA PHE A 149 -7.87 -1.09 12.33
C PHE A 149 -9.22 -1.82 12.39
N TYR A 150 -9.65 -2.35 11.26
CA TYR A 150 -10.79 -3.26 11.13
C TYR A 150 -10.29 -4.64 10.74
N ASP A 151 -10.53 -5.65 11.55
CA ASP A 151 -10.04 -7.02 11.36
C ASP A 151 -11.01 -7.92 10.56
N GLY A 152 -12.05 -7.33 9.97
CA GLY A 152 -13.14 -8.06 9.31
C GLY A 152 -14.37 -8.27 10.20
N LYS A 153 -14.28 -7.97 11.51
CA LYS A 153 -15.36 -8.11 12.50
C LYS A 153 -15.48 -6.88 13.38
N GLU A 154 -14.42 -6.52 14.07
CA GLU A 154 -14.35 -5.43 15.05
C GLU A 154 -13.50 -4.28 14.53
N THR A 155 -13.73 -3.11 15.09
CA THR A 155 -12.96 -1.91 14.77
C THR A 155 -12.22 -1.45 16.01
N PHE A 156 -10.93 -1.30 15.89
CA PHE A 156 -10.03 -0.79 16.91
C PHE A 156 -9.52 0.59 16.51
N PHE A 157 -9.26 1.42 17.50
CA PHE A 157 -8.62 2.71 17.32
C PHE A 157 -7.40 2.80 18.24
N HIS A 158 -6.31 3.27 17.71
CA HIS A 158 -5.10 3.57 18.47
C HIS A 158 -4.68 5.01 18.25
N ASP A 159 -4.53 5.74 19.33
CA ASP A 159 -4.04 7.12 19.31
C ASP A 159 -2.53 7.17 19.00
N ILE A 160 -2.05 8.32 18.58
CA ILE A 160 -0.62 8.49 18.26
C ILE A 160 0.26 8.47 19.51
N TYR A 161 1.45 7.89 19.39
CA TYR A 161 2.52 8.15 20.33
C TYR A 161 3.10 9.54 20.07
N LYS A 162 2.98 10.44 21.04
CA LYS A 162 3.42 11.83 20.91
C LYS A 162 4.94 11.90 20.80
N VAL A 163 5.42 12.20 19.62
CA VAL A 163 6.83 12.40 19.32
C VAL A 163 7.02 13.75 18.61
N LYS A 164 8.22 14.34 18.74
CA LYS A 164 8.57 15.51 17.93
C LYS A 164 9.01 15.01 16.56
N ALA A 165 8.11 15.05 15.59
CA ALA A 165 8.44 14.74 14.22
C ALA A 165 9.44 15.78 13.66
N VAL A 166 10.51 15.31 13.04
CA VAL A 166 11.51 16.14 12.33
C VAL A 166 11.28 16.04 10.83
N ASP A 167 10.96 14.84 10.37
CA ASP A 167 10.67 14.53 8.98
C ASP A 167 9.62 13.40 8.97
N THR A 168 8.57 13.55 8.16
CA THR A 168 7.50 12.56 8.00
C THR A 168 7.62 11.76 6.71
N THR A 169 8.70 11.94 5.96
CA THR A 169 8.97 11.14 4.75
C THR A 169 9.04 9.66 5.12
N ALA A 170 8.43 8.81 4.33
CA ALA A 170 8.31 7.37 4.55
C ALA A 170 7.66 6.95 5.89
N ALA A 171 6.88 7.82 6.55
CA ALA A 171 6.14 7.43 7.75
C ALA A 171 5.09 6.34 7.43
N GLY A 172 4.42 6.45 6.26
CA GLY A 172 3.49 5.43 5.76
C GLY A 172 4.19 4.09 5.51
N ASP A 173 5.35 4.10 4.84
CA ASP A 173 6.12 2.89 4.56
C ASP A 173 6.61 2.22 5.85
N THR A 174 7.06 3.04 6.81
CA THR A 174 7.46 2.55 8.14
C THR A 174 6.28 1.90 8.86
N PHE A 175 5.11 2.53 8.83
CA PHE A 175 3.90 1.96 9.40
C PHE A 175 3.53 0.64 8.73
N CYS A 176 3.52 0.58 7.39
CA CYS A 176 3.26 -0.64 6.62
C CYS A 176 4.20 -1.78 7.05
N GLY A 177 5.51 -1.50 7.13
CA GLY A 177 6.50 -2.50 7.51
C GLY A 177 6.26 -3.08 8.91
N TYR A 178 6.01 -2.21 9.91
CA TYR A 178 5.72 -2.67 11.28
C TYR A 178 4.39 -3.38 11.40
N PHE A 179 3.35 -2.92 10.70
CA PHE A 179 2.05 -3.59 10.70
C PHE A 179 2.15 -5.01 10.12
N ILE A 180 2.76 -5.16 8.96
CA ILE A 180 2.96 -6.48 8.31
C ILE A 180 3.81 -7.41 9.18
N ALA A 181 4.85 -6.89 9.82
CA ALA A 181 5.69 -7.70 10.72
C ALA A 181 4.98 -8.15 12.01
N GLY A 182 3.83 -7.55 12.33
CA GLY A 182 3.02 -7.89 13.49
C GLY A 182 1.85 -8.84 13.20
N LEU A 183 1.59 -9.16 11.92
CA LEU A 183 0.59 -10.15 11.50
C LEU A 183 1.08 -11.56 11.74
#